data_bd5da59e4601c787d9be9c7ab6efc4a7
#
_entry.id   bd5da59e4601c787d9be9c7ab6efc4a7
#
_cell.length_a   1.000
_cell.length_b   1.000
_cell.length_c   1.000
_cell.angle_alpha   90.00
_cell.angle_beta   90.00
_cell.angle_gamma   90.00
#
_symmetry.space_group_name_H-M   'P 1'
#
loop_
_entity.id
_entity.type
_entity.pdbx_description
1 polymer ?
#
loop_
_entity_poly.entity_id
_entity_poly.type
_entity_poly.pdbx_seq_one_letter_code
_entity_poly.pdbx_strand_id
1 'polypeptide(L)'
;MRVNTSKAFSVLAAIVILIAVAAAQSKHCTPAGGMLITNLGAVDAATTMGVATGDLKGAVGATILSTEGTGNTLILHVQHHWVTESGDTLDFAPATATTTQVAPGLYAMVTYPVHLKGGTGKFAGATGDITNIGEVDLNTGRVVTRYVGQICYAGGEN
;
A
#
# COMPACT_ATOMS: atom_id res chain seq x y z
N MET A 1 -17.26 -85.56 1.27
CA MET A 1 -17.61 -84.34 2.06
C MET A 1 -16.41 -83.44 2.05
N ARG A 2 -16.40 -82.39 1.20
CA ARG A 2 -15.28 -81.43 1.08
C ARG A 2 -15.71 -80.11 1.69
N VAL A 3 -15.02 -79.66 2.72
CA VAL A 3 -15.24 -78.40 3.35
C VAL A 3 -14.34 -77.37 2.67
N ASN A 4 -14.98 -76.32 2.07
CA ASN A 4 -14.30 -75.24 1.37
C ASN A 4 -14.12 -74.09 2.34
N THR A 5 -12.87 -73.79 2.75
CA THR A 5 -12.52 -72.64 3.58
C THR A 5 -12.27 -71.44 2.69
N SER A 6 -13.22 -70.52 2.71
CA SER A 6 -13.08 -69.19 2.09
C SER A 6 -12.15 -68.31 2.90
N LYS A 7 -11.02 -67.86 2.31
CA LYS A 7 -10.09 -66.89 2.91
C LYS A 7 -10.60 -65.48 2.63
N ALA A 8 -11.09 -64.82 3.65
CA ALA A 8 -11.39 -63.39 3.61
C ALA A 8 -10.09 -62.59 3.63
N PHE A 9 -9.80 -61.89 2.55
CA PHE A 9 -8.73 -60.86 2.50
C PHE A 9 -9.29 -59.52 3.00
N SER A 10 -8.86 -59.11 4.19
CA SER A 10 -9.11 -57.77 4.69
C SER A 10 -8.09 -56.80 4.07
N VAL A 11 -8.58 -55.95 3.18
CA VAL A 11 -7.79 -54.80 2.65
C VAL A 11 -7.90 -53.64 3.62
N LEU A 12 -6.84 -53.43 4.37
CA LEU A 12 -6.71 -52.21 5.23
C LEU A 12 -6.30 -51.04 4.35
N ALA A 13 -7.26 -50.19 4.00
CA ALA A 13 -6.98 -48.91 3.30
C ALA A 13 -6.41 -47.88 4.32
N ALA A 14 -5.13 -47.67 4.27
CA ALA A 14 -4.48 -46.59 5.03
C ALA A 14 -4.75 -45.25 4.33
N ILE A 15 -5.68 -44.46 4.89
CA ILE A 15 -5.91 -43.09 4.50
C ILE A 15 -4.80 -42.23 5.10
N VAL A 16 -3.82 -41.83 4.27
CA VAL A 16 -2.82 -40.82 4.63
C VAL A 16 -3.45 -39.45 4.48
N ILE A 17 -3.86 -38.85 5.58
CA ILE A 17 -4.32 -37.46 5.61
C ILE A 17 -3.06 -36.58 5.55
N LEU A 18 -2.75 -36.01 4.37
CA LEU A 18 -1.77 -34.93 4.23
C LEU A 18 -2.37 -33.65 4.83
N ILE A 19 -2.01 -33.36 6.07
CA ILE A 19 -2.25 -32.06 6.67
C ILE A 19 -1.22 -31.11 6.05
N ALA A 20 -1.62 -30.32 5.05
CA ALA A 20 -0.83 -29.21 4.57
C ALA A 20 -0.79 -28.14 5.69
N VAL A 21 0.27 -28.13 6.47
CA VAL A 21 0.57 -27.02 7.38
C VAL A 21 0.95 -25.85 6.48
N ALA A 22 0.03 -24.94 6.26
CA ALA A 22 0.35 -23.64 5.67
C ALA A 22 1.27 -22.92 6.67
N ALA A 23 2.56 -22.96 6.44
CA ALA A 23 3.52 -22.17 7.18
C ALA A 23 3.14 -20.69 6.93
N ALA A 24 2.65 -20.01 7.97
CA ALA A 24 2.47 -18.57 7.93
C ALA A 24 3.87 -17.98 7.71
N GLN A 25 4.13 -17.50 6.50
CA GLN A 25 5.38 -16.82 6.18
C GLN A 25 5.49 -15.61 7.10
N SER A 26 6.51 -15.56 7.92
CA SER A 26 6.80 -14.41 8.76
C SER A 26 7.09 -13.21 7.85
N LYS A 27 6.24 -12.18 7.92
CA LYS A 27 6.49 -10.95 7.19
C LYS A 27 7.70 -10.25 7.80
N HIS A 28 8.66 -9.87 6.97
CA HIS A 28 9.76 -9.02 7.38
C HIS A 28 9.35 -7.55 7.18
N CYS A 29 9.30 -6.78 8.27
CA CYS A 29 8.92 -5.36 8.22
C CYS A 29 10.16 -4.49 8.36
N THR A 30 10.33 -3.54 7.45
CA THR A 30 11.40 -2.55 7.46
C THR A 30 10.83 -1.14 7.55
N PRO A 31 11.49 -0.21 8.26
CA PRO A 31 11.15 1.21 8.20
C PRO A 31 11.20 1.71 6.76
N ALA A 32 10.31 2.64 6.42
CA ALA A 32 10.28 3.33 5.13
C ALA A 32 10.04 4.82 5.35
N GLY A 33 10.81 5.66 4.67
CA GLY A 33 10.68 7.12 4.77
C GLY A 33 11.32 7.85 3.60
N GLY A 34 10.85 9.09 3.39
CA GLY A 34 11.32 9.96 2.32
C GLY A 34 10.41 11.16 2.11
N MET A 35 10.58 11.80 0.95
CA MET A 35 9.81 12.98 0.54
C MET A 35 9.04 12.70 -0.74
N LEU A 36 7.86 13.29 -0.85
CA LEU A 36 7.08 13.38 -2.08
C LEU A 36 7.06 14.84 -2.52
N ILE A 37 7.39 15.08 -3.78
CA ILE A 37 7.32 16.41 -4.40
C ILE A 37 6.51 16.25 -5.67
N THR A 38 5.27 16.75 -5.66
CA THR A 38 4.34 16.61 -6.78
C THR A 38 3.68 17.94 -7.12
N ASN A 39 3.09 18.03 -8.30
CA ASN A 39 2.27 19.17 -8.73
C ASN A 39 0.85 18.69 -9.06
N LEU A 40 -0.14 19.35 -8.45
CA LEU A 40 -1.54 19.23 -8.83
C LEU A 40 -1.77 19.92 -10.19
N GLY A 41 -2.58 19.31 -11.03
CA GLY A 41 -2.83 19.84 -12.36
C GLY A 41 -1.79 19.47 -13.42
N ALA A 42 -0.81 18.64 -13.08
CA ALA A 42 0.21 18.18 -14.04
C ALA A 42 -0.38 17.28 -15.15
N VAL A 43 -1.42 16.54 -14.85
CA VAL A 43 -2.14 15.65 -15.79
C VAL A 43 -3.54 16.19 -16.06
N ASP A 44 -4.29 16.44 -15.00
CA ASP A 44 -5.63 17.02 -14.99
C ASP A 44 -5.85 17.78 -13.67
N ALA A 45 -6.98 18.44 -13.52
CA ALA A 45 -7.28 19.30 -12.37
C ALA A 45 -7.32 18.53 -11.01
N ALA A 46 -7.44 17.21 -11.04
CA ALA A 46 -7.57 16.38 -9.85
C ALA A 46 -6.35 15.49 -9.57
N THR A 47 -5.37 15.44 -10.49
CA THR A 47 -4.24 14.50 -10.37
C THR A 47 -2.94 15.23 -10.09
N THR A 48 -2.25 14.83 -9.02
CA THR A 48 -0.87 15.23 -8.76
C THR A 48 0.09 14.25 -9.43
N MET A 49 1.22 14.74 -9.90
CA MET A 49 2.33 13.93 -10.43
C MET A 49 3.66 14.52 -10.03
N GLY A 50 4.63 13.65 -9.75
CA GLY A 50 5.99 14.06 -9.41
C GLY A 50 6.87 12.89 -8.99
N VAL A 51 7.73 13.13 -8.03
CA VAL A 51 8.75 12.17 -7.60
C VAL A 51 8.68 11.89 -6.11
N ALA A 52 9.03 10.66 -5.75
CA ALA A 52 9.34 10.22 -4.41
C ALA A 52 10.84 10.05 -4.24
N THR A 53 11.36 10.39 -3.07
CA THR A 53 12.76 10.13 -2.66
C THR A 53 12.78 9.17 -1.46
N GLY A 54 13.97 8.73 -1.02
CA GLY A 54 14.12 7.83 0.12
C GLY A 54 13.89 6.36 -0.25
N ASP A 55 13.30 5.59 0.66
CA ASP A 55 13.22 4.12 0.55
C ASP A 55 12.27 3.62 -0.56
N LEU A 56 11.29 4.45 -0.94
CA LEU A 56 10.32 4.17 -2.01
C LEU A 56 10.50 5.09 -3.22
N LYS A 57 11.73 5.48 -3.51
CA LYS A 57 12.06 6.41 -4.61
C LYS A 57 11.51 5.95 -5.96
N GLY A 58 11.03 6.93 -6.74
CA GLY A 58 10.42 6.69 -8.05
C GLY A 58 9.44 7.78 -8.48
N ALA A 59 8.58 7.46 -9.43
CA ALA A 59 7.49 8.31 -9.85
C ALA A 59 6.26 8.09 -8.95
N VAL A 60 5.60 9.17 -8.55
CA VAL A 60 4.43 9.12 -7.68
C VAL A 60 3.39 10.15 -8.14
N GLY A 61 2.13 9.78 -7.97
CA GLY A 61 0.99 10.65 -8.14
C GLY A 61 -0.15 10.26 -7.22
N ALA A 62 -1.14 11.12 -7.15
CA ALA A 62 -2.40 10.84 -6.48
C ALA A 62 -3.55 11.53 -7.21
N THR A 63 -4.62 10.80 -7.44
CA THR A 63 -5.86 11.33 -8.00
C THR A 63 -6.82 11.65 -6.85
N ILE A 64 -7.30 12.88 -6.78
CA ILE A 64 -8.33 13.32 -5.84
C ILE A 64 -9.67 12.77 -6.33
N LEU A 65 -10.25 11.85 -5.56
CA LEU A 65 -11.54 11.21 -5.85
C LEU A 65 -12.72 12.09 -5.43
N SER A 66 -12.59 12.77 -4.30
CA SER A 66 -13.57 13.73 -3.80
C SER A 66 -12.91 14.69 -2.80
N THR A 67 -13.57 15.81 -2.59
CA THR A 67 -13.16 16.86 -1.66
C THR A 67 -14.34 17.20 -0.76
N GLU A 68 -14.08 17.28 0.55
CA GLU A 68 -15.06 17.68 1.56
C GLU A 68 -14.43 18.72 2.50
N GLY A 69 -15.26 19.31 3.35
CA GLY A 69 -14.82 20.21 4.40
C GLY A 69 -15.49 21.56 4.33
N THR A 70 -15.32 22.35 5.39
CA THR A 70 -15.89 23.67 5.55
C THR A 70 -14.88 24.60 6.26
N GLY A 71 -14.96 25.90 5.96
CA GLY A 71 -14.07 26.89 6.56
C GLY A 71 -12.62 26.63 6.18
N ASN A 72 -11.76 26.49 7.20
CA ASN A 72 -10.32 26.31 7.02
C ASN A 72 -9.88 24.84 6.90
N THR A 73 -10.82 23.90 6.88
CA THR A 73 -10.51 22.46 6.77
C THR A 73 -10.89 21.96 5.39
N LEU A 74 -9.95 21.26 4.74
CA LEU A 74 -10.17 20.57 3.49
C LEU A 74 -9.82 19.09 3.70
N ILE A 75 -10.75 18.19 3.35
CA ILE A 75 -10.59 16.74 3.42
C ILE A 75 -10.53 16.22 2.00
N LEU A 76 -9.43 15.55 1.65
CA LEU A 76 -9.19 15.00 0.32
C LEU A 76 -9.24 13.48 0.39
N HIS A 77 -10.12 12.85 -0.39
CA HIS A 77 -10.08 11.41 -0.62
C HIS A 77 -9.28 11.15 -1.89
N VAL A 78 -8.25 10.31 -1.77
CA VAL A 78 -7.26 10.16 -2.84
C VAL A 78 -6.93 8.71 -3.13
N GLN A 79 -6.57 8.44 -4.40
CA GLN A 79 -5.98 7.18 -4.84
C GLN A 79 -4.54 7.46 -5.29
N HIS A 80 -3.58 6.71 -4.72
CA HIS A 80 -2.17 6.83 -5.10
C HIS A 80 -1.83 5.99 -6.32
N HIS A 81 -0.84 6.48 -7.08
CA HIS A 81 -0.19 5.82 -8.20
C HIS A 81 1.32 5.89 -7.96
N TRP A 82 1.99 4.75 -7.88
CA TRP A 82 3.42 4.75 -7.54
C TRP A 82 4.16 3.67 -8.31
N VAL A 83 5.26 4.08 -8.95
CA VAL A 83 6.20 3.18 -9.63
C VAL A 83 7.60 3.51 -9.13
N THR A 84 8.28 2.54 -8.56
CA THR A 84 9.65 2.71 -8.05
C THR A 84 10.67 2.83 -9.19
N GLU A 85 11.91 3.26 -8.88
CA GLU A 85 13.00 3.27 -9.87
C GLU A 85 13.34 1.88 -10.44
N SER A 86 13.02 0.80 -9.71
CA SER A 86 13.15 -0.58 -10.21
C SER A 86 12.05 -1.00 -11.18
N GLY A 87 11.01 -0.18 -11.36
CA GLY A 87 9.84 -0.49 -12.17
C GLY A 87 8.73 -1.25 -11.43
N ASP A 88 8.92 -1.55 -10.15
CA ASP A 88 7.88 -2.17 -9.34
C ASP A 88 6.78 -1.16 -8.99
N THR A 89 5.53 -1.60 -8.99
CA THR A 89 4.40 -0.76 -8.56
C THR A 89 4.06 -0.98 -7.09
N LEU A 90 3.50 0.05 -6.44
CA LEU A 90 2.87 -0.07 -5.13
C LEU A 90 1.37 0.17 -5.27
N ASP A 91 0.57 -0.74 -4.70
CA ASP A 91 -0.89 -0.66 -4.65
C ASP A 91 -1.36 -0.24 -3.26
N PHE A 92 -1.99 0.91 -3.18
CA PHE A 92 -2.50 1.49 -1.94
C PHE A 92 -4.02 1.44 -1.87
N ALA A 93 -4.55 1.30 -0.66
CA ALA A 93 -5.96 1.59 -0.41
C ALA A 93 -6.24 3.08 -0.69
N PRO A 94 -7.48 3.46 -1.06
CA PRO A 94 -7.89 4.85 -1.03
C PRO A 94 -7.60 5.45 0.35
N ALA A 95 -7.08 6.66 0.38
CA ALA A 95 -6.64 7.34 1.59
C ALA A 95 -7.35 8.67 1.78
N THR A 96 -7.37 9.14 3.02
CA THR A 96 -7.98 10.43 3.38
C THR A 96 -6.91 11.35 3.97
N ALA A 97 -6.68 12.48 3.32
CA ALA A 97 -5.83 13.54 3.84
C ALA A 97 -6.71 14.63 4.47
N THR A 98 -6.50 14.90 5.75
CA THR A 98 -7.11 16.04 6.45
C THR A 98 -6.13 17.18 6.48
N THR A 99 -6.55 18.34 6.01
CA THR A 99 -5.71 19.53 5.92
C THR A 99 -6.33 20.70 6.68
N THR A 100 -5.48 21.65 7.06
CA THR A 100 -5.90 22.91 7.68
C THR A 100 -5.26 24.08 6.94
N GLN A 101 -6.04 25.08 6.58
CA GLN A 101 -5.53 26.28 5.94
C GLN A 101 -4.65 27.07 6.89
N VAL A 102 -3.42 27.33 6.48
CA VAL A 102 -2.43 28.12 7.25
C VAL A 102 -2.18 29.49 6.65
N ALA A 103 -2.50 29.67 5.35
CA ALA A 103 -2.53 30.94 4.64
C ALA A 103 -3.48 30.82 3.45
N PRO A 104 -3.90 31.91 2.80
CA PRO A 104 -4.77 31.86 1.61
C PRO A 104 -4.20 30.91 0.54
N GLY A 105 -4.93 29.83 0.26
CA GLY A 105 -4.54 28.79 -0.71
C GLY A 105 -3.46 27.80 -0.23
N LEU A 106 -2.87 27.99 0.95
CA LEU A 106 -1.88 27.10 1.52
C LEU A 106 -2.48 26.28 2.65
N TYR A 107 -2.39 24.95 2.56
CA TYR A 107 -2.95 24.00 3.51
C TYR A 107 -1.89 23.05 4.05
N ALA A 108 -1.78 22.97 5.39
CA ALA A 108 -0.98 21.97 6.06
C ALA A 108 -1.74 20.63 6.12
N MET A 109 -1.08 19.54 5.75
CA MET A 109 -1.58 18.19 5.95
C MET A 109 -1.26 17.74 7.37
N VAL A 110 -2.29 17.61 8.21
CA VAL A 110 -2.15 17.29 9.63
C VAL A 110 -2.38 15.81 9.93
N THR A 111 -3.14 15.12 9.08
CA THR A 111 -3.38 13.69 9.17
C THR A 111 -3.54 13.10 7.77
N TYR A 112 -2.66 12.17 7.43
CA TYR A 112 -2.70 11.51 6.13
C TYR A 112 -2.13 10.09 6.21
N PRO A 113 -2.89 9.13 6.79
CA PRO A 113 -2.51 7.73 6.81
C PRO A 113 -2.74 7.10 5.43
N VAL A 114 -1.83 6.22 5.04
CA VAL A 114 -1.85 5.51 3.75
C VAL A 114 -1.50 4.05 3.99
N HIS A 115 -2.32 3.13 3.48
CA HIS A 115 -2.18 1.70 3.67
C HIS A 115 -1.76 1.00 2.38
N LEU A 116 -0.57 0.39 2.37
CA LEU A 116 -0.09 -0.45 1.28
C LEU A 116 -0.79 -1.82 1.34
N LYS A 117 -1.35 -2.26 0.21
CA LYS A 117 -2.05 -3.55 0.05
C LYS A 117 -1.24 -4.57 -0.76
N GLY A 118 -0.20 -4.12 -1.46
CA GLY A 118 0.62 -4.94 -2.33
C GLY A 118 1.30 -4.13 -3.42
N GLY A 119 1.56 -4.80 -4.53
CA GLY A 119 2.19 -4.23 -5.71
C GLY A 119 2.80 -5.32 -6.58
N THR A 120 3.76 -4.94 -7.41
CA THR A 120 4.51 -5.88 -8.26
C THR A 120 5.95 -6.07 -7.74
N GLY A 121 6.67 -7.04 -8.30
CA GLY A 121 8.06 -7.32 -7.95
C GLY A 121 8.23 -7.56 -6.46
N LYS A 122 9.15 -6.84 -5.82
CA LYS A 122 9.40 -6.98 -4.36
C LYS A 122 8.21 -6.60 -3.48
N PHE A 123 7.22 -5.86 -4.02
CA PHE A 123 6.01 -5.47 -3.30
C PHE A 123 4.84 -6.44 -3.50
N ALA A 124 5.03 -7.54 -4.23
CA ALA A 124 4.00 -8.57 -4.36
C ALA A 124 3.63 -9.15 -2.98
N GLY A 125 2.36 -8.98 -2.58
CA GLY A 125 1.87 -9.39 -1.25
C GLY A 125 2.40 -8.56 -0.06
N ALA A 126 3.15 -7.48 -0.30
CA ALA A 126 3.59 -6.57 0.74
C ALA A 126 2.39 -5.84 1.38
N THR A 127 2.56 -5.44 2.63
CA THR A 127 1.60 -4.58 3.34
C THR A 127 2.38 -3.52 4.10
N GLY A 128 1.72 -2.42 4.50
CA GLY A 128 2.42 -1.41 5.28
C GLY A 128 1.54 -0.23 5.62
N ASP A 129 1.96 0.49 6.64
CA ASP A 129 1.32 1.70 7.11
C ASP A 129 2.30 2.85 7.02
N ILE A 130 1.90 3.89 6.31
CA ILE A 130 2.69 5.09 6.07
C ILE A 130 1.86 6.28 6.51
N THR A 131 2.48 7.24 7.18
CA THR A 131 1.87 8.53 7.49
C THR A 131 2.60 9.63 6.73
N ASN A 132 1.83 10.52 6.12
CA ASN A 132 2.33 11.68 5.41
C ASN A 132 2.01 12.96 6.20
N ILE A 133 2.97 13.87 6.23
CA ILE A 133 2.81 15.25 6.73
C ILE A 133 3.43 16.21 5.73
N GLY A 134 2.89 17.41 5.61
CA GLY A 134 3.43 18.40 4.68
C GLY A 134 2.41 19.47 4.32
N GLU A 135 2.53 19.99 3.12
CA GLU A 135 1.71 21.10 2.66
C GLU A 135 1.27 20.91 1.21
N VAL A 136 0.10 21.45 0.90
CA VAL A 136 -0.38 21.67 -0.46
C VAL A 136 -0.65 23.16 -0.67
N ASP A 137 -0.02 23.73 -1.67
CA ASP A 137 -0.26 25.10 -2.13
C ASP A 137 -1.17 25.06 -3.36
N LEU A 138 -2.43 25.38 -3.18
CA LEU A 138 -3.42 25.41 -4.26
C LEU A 138 -3.22 26.59 -5.23
N ASN A 139 -2.46 27.62 -4.85
CA ASN A 139 -2.16 28.77 -5.73
C ASN A 139 -1.17 28.35 -6.83
N THR A 140 -0.23 27.45 -6.51
CA THR A 140 0.80 26.98 -7.44
C THR A 140 0.63 25.52 -7.85
N GLY A 141 -0.28 24.78 -7.20
CA GLY A 141 -0.46 23.34 -7.36
C GLY A 141 0.65 22.50 -6.73
N ARG A 142 1.62 23.11 -6.00
CA ARG A 142 2.73 22.37 -5.41
C ARG A 142 2.29 21.61 -4.17
N VAL A 143 2.69 20.34 -4.12
CA VAL A 143 2.49 19.47 -2.95
C VAL A 143 3.85 18.93 -2.51
N VAL A 144 4.20 19.16 -1.24
CA VAL A 144 5.42 18.64 -0.64
C VAL A 144 5.06 17.96 0.67
N THR A 145 5.34 16.66 0.76
CA THR A 145 5.09 15.87 1.96
C THR A 145 6.29 15.01 2.32
N ARG A 146 6.45 14.73 3.61
CA ARG A 146 7.33 13.69 4.12
C ARG A 146 6.47 12.48 4.47
N TYR A 147 6.87 11.30 3.98
CA TYR A 147 6.28 10.03 4.40
C TYR A 147 7.20 9.31 5.38
N VAL A 148 6.61 8.60 6.34
CA VAL A 148 7.29 7.75 7.29
C VAL A 148 6.37 6.61 7.72
N GLY A 149 6.92 5.41 7.86
CA GLY A 149 6.16 4.24 8.28
C GLY A 149 6.98 2.96 8.18
N GLN A 150 6.33 1.86 7.87
CA GLN A 150 6.98 0.58 7.64
C GLN A 150 6.31 -0.21 6.50
N ILE A 151 7.12 -1.03 5.84
CA ILE A 151 6.68 -1.97 4.81
C ILE A 151 7.01 -3.38 5.28
N CYS A 152 6.02 -4.27 5.24
CA CYS A 152 6.14 -5.69 5.57
C CYS A 152 6.08 -6.50 4.27
N TYR A 153 7.19 -7.10 3.88
CA TYR A 153 7.29 -7.88 2.66
C TYR A 153 6.77 -9.30 2.86
N ALA A 154 6.12 -9.86 1.84
CA ALA A 154 5.70 -11.26 1.82
C ALA A 154 6.87 -12.12 1.34
N GLY A 155 7.37 -12.99 2.20
CA GLY A 155 8.53 -13.84 1.92
C GLY A 155 9.80 -13.30 2.58
N GLY A 156 10.40 -14.14 3.42
CA GLY A 156 11.65 -13.83 4.08
C GLY A 156 12.81 -13.76 3.09
N GLU A 157 13.72 -12.90 3.43
CA GLU A 157 15.11 -12.78 2.96
C GLU A 157 15.36 -12.75 1.44
N ASN A 158 15.79 -11.58 1.02
CA ASN A 158 16.78 -11.46 -0.06
C ASN A 158 18.16 -11.28 0.58
#